data_e192d3090c4498c33562be6a24f8d547
#
_entry.id   e192d3090c4498c33562be6a24f8d547
#
_cell.length_a   1.000
_cell.length_b   1.000
_cell.length_c   1.000
_cell.angle_alpha   90.00
_cell.angle_beta   90.00
_cell.angle_gamma   90.00
#
_symmetry.space_group_name_H-M   'P 1'
#
loop_
_entity.id
_entity.type
_entity.pdbx_description
1 polymer ?
#
loop_
_entity_poly.entity_id
_entity_poly.type
_entity_poly.pdbx_seq_one_letter_code
_entity_poly.pdbx_strand_id
1 'polypeptide(L)'
;MDEPANEERVRVVSALAEGGCVAPAEEADALFKASRDGVGRIEDLVARRLSGEPLAWITGSVFFCGVRILVDPGVFVPRPRTEAMAQRAVSLLPAGGIAVDLCTGSGAVAAVLASVDPQATVIATDIDPAAVACARRNGVSALVGDLDEPLPPSLRGLVDVMTAVVPYVPTEELPFLPRDVLANEPHAALDGGPRGTTVLVRVAEVAARWLGPGGSVLLELGGDQAGEVANALAGVGLSETRVHRDEDGQDRAIEAQAELRTS
;
A
#
# COMPACT_ATOMS: atom_id res chain seq x y z
N MET A 1 -21.15 -5.34 30.26
CA MET A 1 -20.01 -6.20 29.86
C MET A 1 -19.83 -7.18 31.01
N ASP A 2 -19.97 -8.46 30.74
CA ASP A 2 -19.86 -9.49 31.77
C ASP A 2 -18.43 -9.51 32.35
N GLU A 3 -18.32 -9.59 33.66
CA GLU A 3 -17.06 -9.58 34.42
C GLU A 3 -16.02 -10.59 33.91
N PRO A 4 -16.37 -11.85 33.53
CA PRO A 4 -15.46 -12.82 32.93
C PRO A 4 -14.88 -12.38 31.58
N ALA A 5 -15.66 -11.74 30.73
CA ALA A 5 -15.19 -11.25 29.42
C ALA A 5 -14.19 -10.09 29.55
N ASN A 6 -14.35 -9.28 30.60
CA ASN A 6 -13.41 -8.21 30.89
C ASN A 6 -12.07 -8.74 31.43
N GLU A 7 -12.09 -9.76 32.29
CA GLU A 7 -10.86 -10.41 32.80
C GLU A 7 -10.08 -11.11 31.67
N GLU A 8 -10.76 -11.78 30.74
CA GLU A 8 -10.12 -12.41 29.60
C GLU A 8 -9.47 -11.37 28.68
N ARG A 9 -10.15 -10.26 28.40
CA ARG A 9 -9.60 -9.15 27.61
C ARG A 9 -8.35 -8.56 28.27
N VAL A 10 -8.36 -8.34 29.57
CA VAL A 10 -7.17 -7.84 30.32
C VAL A 10 -6.00 -8.78 30.19
N ARG A 11 -6.22 -10.10 30.31
CA ARG A 11 -5.16 -11.11 30.13
C ARG A 11 -4.57 -11.09 28.73
N VAL A 12 -5.42 -10.98 27.68
CA VAL A 12 -4.95 -10.92 26.29
C VAL A 12 -4.15 -9.64 26.04
N VAL A 13 -4.62 -8.49 26.51
CA VAL A 13 -3.89 -7.21 26.39
C VAL A 13 -2.52 -7.29 27.06
N SER A 14 -2.44 -7.86 28.27
CA SER A 14 -1.17 -8.03 28.97
C SER A 14 -0.21 -8.95 28.20
N ALA A 15 -0.70 -10.07 27.70
CA ALA A 15 0.13 -11.00 26.91
C ALA A 15 0.67 -10.36 25.63
N LEU A 16 -0.15 -9.59 24.91
CA LEU A 16 0.28 -8.87 23.73
C LEU A 16 1.31 -7.77 24.05
N ALA A 17 1.12 -7.05 25.16
CA ALA A 17 2.07 -6.03 25.62
C ALA A 17 3.43 -6.67 25.99
N GLU A 18 3.43 -7.78 26.73
CA GLU A 18 4.63 -8.55 27.09
C GLU A 18 5.31 -9.14 25.83
N GLY A 19 4.52 -9.51 24.81
CA GLY A 19 4.99 -9.96 23.51
C GLY A 19 5.53 -8.84 22.60
N GLY A 20 5.52 -7.57 23.05
CA GLY A 20 6.07 -6.43 22.33
C GLY A 20 5.15 -5.87 21.23
N CYS A 21 3.86 -6.17 21.27
CA CYS A 21 2.89 -5.56 20.35
C CYS A 21 2.76 -4.05 20.61
N VAL A 22 2.70 -3.25 19.54
CA VAL A 22 2.74 -1.78 19.63
C VAL A 22 1.43 -1.20 20.18
N ALA A 23 0.30 -1.80 19.82
CA ALA A 23 -1.05 -1.35 20.19
C ALA A 23 -1.85 -2.52 20.82
N PRO A 24 -1.46 -3.04 22.01
CA PRO A 24 -1.97 -4.30 22.53
C PRO A 24 -3.48 -4.27 22.82
N ALA A 25 -4.05 -3.13 23.17
CA ALA A 25 -5.48 -3.01 23.43
C ALA A 25 -6.31 -3.09 22.15
N GLU A 26 -5.92 -2.35 21.13
CA GLU A 26 -6.55 -2.34 19.80
C GLU A 26 -6.36 -3.69 19.09
N GLU A 27 -5.18 -4.28 19.21
CA GLU A 27 -4.90 -5.61 18.66
C GLU A 27 -5.76 -6.68 19.34
N ALA A 28 -5.91 -6.63 20.67
CA ALA A 28 -6.81 -7.54 21.40
C ALA A 28 -8.24 -7.40 20.91
N ASP A 29 -8.76 -6.17 20.76
CA ASP A 29 -10.12 -5.94 20.28
C ASP A 29 -10.34 -6.49 18.86
N ALA A 30 -9.35 -6.35 17.98
CA ALA A 30 -9.37 -6.92 16.64
C ALA A 30 -9.40 -8.47 16.67
N LEU A 31 -8.58 -9.10 17.53
CA LEU A 31 -8.55 -10.55 17.69
C LEU A 31 -9.86 -11.09 18.28
N PHE A 32 -10.42 -10.43 19.29
CA PHE A 32 -11.74 -10.80 19.82
C PHE A 32 -12.84 -10.65 18.79
N LYS A 33 -12.78 -9.61 17.97
CA LYS A 33 -13.73 -9.45 16.87
C LYS A 33 -13.58 -10.59 15.86
N ALA A 34 -12.37 -10.91 15.43
CA ALA A 34 -12.10 -12.01 14.50
C ALA A 34 -12.58 -13.36 15.05
N SER A 35 -12.38 -13.61 16.36
CA SER A 35 -12.88 -14.82 17.01
C SER A 35 -14.42 -14.90 16.99
N ARG A 36 -15.12 -13.80 17.29
CA ARG A 36 -16.60 -13.73 17.20
C ARG A 36 -17.09 -13.91 15.76
N ASP A 37 -16.34 -13.43 14.77
CA ASP A 37 -16.66 -13.56 13.34
C ASP A 37 -16.32 -14.99 12.80
N GLY A 38 -15.85 -15.90 13.67
CA GLY A 38 -15.61 -17.30 13.34
C GLY A 38 -14.27 -17.60 12.66
N VAL A 39 -13.30 -16.67 12.72
CA VAL A 39 -11.95 -16.88 12.14
C VAL A 39 -11.18 -17.97 12.90
N GLY A 40 -11.37 -18.04 14.23
CA GLY A 40 -10.72 -19.04 15.09
C GLY A 40 -10.99 -18.79 16.57
N ARG A 41 -10.44 -19.66 17.43
CA ARG A 41 -10.51 -19.46 18.88
C ARG A 41 -9.55 -18.35 19.29
N ILE A 42 -9.94 -17.55 20.26
CA ILE A 42 -9.12 -16.39 20.71
C ILE A 42 -7.71 -16.79 21.11
N GLU A 43 -7.55 -17.93 21.80
CA GLU A 43 -6.25 -18.41 22.25
C GLU A 43 -5.31 -18.73 21.07
N ASP A 44 -5.86 -19.34 20.00
CA ASP A 44 -5.12 -19.67 18.78
C ASP A 44 -4.71 -18.40 18.03
N LEU A 45 -5.62 -17.40 17.92
CA LEU A 45 -5.34 -16.13 17.28
C LEU A 45 -4.27 -15.33 18.04
N VAL A 46 -4.33 -15.30 19.36
CA VAL A 46 -3.31 -14.67 20.22
C VAL A 46 -1.96 -15.38 20.08
N ALA A 47 -1.93 -16.70 20.08
CA ALA A 47 -0.70 -17.47 19.87
C ALA A 47 -0.03 -17.16 18.51
N ARG A 48 -0.82 -17.08 17.44
CA ARG A 48 -0.34 -16.66 16.11
C ARG A 48 0.26 -15.25 16.16
N ARG A 49 -0.41 -14.29 16.79
CA ARG A 49 0.09 -12.92 16.91
C ARG A 49 1.39 -12.84 17.71
N LEU A 50 1.48 -13.56 18.82
CA LEU A 50 2.69 -13.64 19.64
C LEU A 50 3.87 -14.35 18.94
N SER A 51 3.60 -15.20 17.95
CA SER A 51 4.63 -15.78 17.09
C SER A 51 5.16 -14.81 16.01
N GLY A 52 4.59 -13.59 15.94
CA GLY A 52 4.99 -12.53 15.01
C GLY A 52 4.15 -12.48 13.72
N GLU A 53 3.11 -13.30 13.58
CA GLU A 53 2.24 -13.22 12.40
C GLU A 53 1.52 -11.86 12.33
N PRO A 54 1.50 -11.18 11.15
CA PRO A 54 0.83 -9.89 11.01
C PRO A 54 -0.65 -9.95 11.39
N LEU A 55 -1.11 -8.97 12.18
CA LEU A 55 -2.49 -8.91 12.64
C LEU A 55 -3.50 -8.98 11.48
N ALA A 56 -3.21 -8.29 10.37
CA ALA A 56 -4.06 -8.28 9.19
C ALA A 56 -4.24 -9.67 8.56
N TRP A 57 -3.21 -10.53 8.60
CA TRP A 57 -3.31 -11.91 8.12
C TRP A 57 -4.13 -12.79 9.07
N ILE A 58 -4.01 -12.56 10.37
CA ILE A 58 -4.79 -13.28 11.38
C ILE A 58 -6.28 -12.93 11.28
N THR A 59 -6.59 -11.64 11.14
CA THR A 59 -7.97 -11.12 11.06
C THR A 59 -8.55 -11.17 9.64
N GLY A 60 -7.70 -11.42 8.64
CA GLY A 60 -8.06 -11.49 7.21
C GLY A 60 -8.35 -10.14 6.56
N SER A 61 -8.20 -9.02 7.27
CA SER A 61 -8.44 -7.69 6.70
C SER A 61 -7.89 -6.57 7.54
N VAL A 62 -7.76 -5.39 6.92
CA VAL A 62 -7.43 -4.10 7.56
C VAL A 62 -8.37 -3.02 7.04
N PHE A 63 -8.58 -1.95 7.81
CA PHE A 63 -9.21 -0.73 7.30
C PHE A 63 -8.13 0.19 6.72
N PHE A 64 -8.40 0.75 5.54
CA PHE A 64 -7.52 1.66 4.83
C PHE A 64 -8.35 2.76 4.16
N CYS A 65 -8.16 4.02 4.52
CA CYS A 65 -9.04 5.14 4.13
C CYS A 65 -10.53 4.86 4.38
N GLY A 66 -10.87 4.16 5.45
CA GLY A 66 -12.25 3.78 5.77
C GLY A 66 -12.82 2.61 4.96
N VAL A 67 -12.09 2.09 3.98
CA VAL A 67 -12.46 0.90 3.19
C VAL A 67 -11.90 -0.36 3.87
N ARG A 68 -12.72 -1.41 3.98
CA ARG A 68 -12.23 -2.70 4.47
C ARG A 68 -11.48 -3.42 3.35
N ILE A 69 -10.18 -3.66 3.54
CA ILE A 69 -9.31 -4.36 2.60
C ILE A 69 -9.01 -5.76 3.13
N LEU A 70 -9.33 -6.78 2.37
CA LEU A 70 -8.92 -8.16 2.63
C LEU A 70 -7.41 -8.28 2.40
N VAL A 71 -6.73 -8.99 3.29
CA VAL A 71 -5.28 -9.22 3.17
C VAL A 71 -5.00 -10.71 3.39
N ASP A 72 -4.51 -11.36 2.35
CA ASP A 72 -4.15 -12.79 2.43
C ASP A 72 -2.74 -12.95 3.04
N PRO A 73 -2.48 -14.07 3.75
CA PRO A 73 -1.14 -14.42 4.17
C PRO A 73 -0.15 -14.42 2.98
N GLY A 74 1.02 -13.83 3.19
CA GLY A 74 2.04 -13.66 2.15
C GLY A 74 1.85 -12.42 1.25
N VAL A 75 0.79 -11.64 1.43
CA VAL A 75 0.59 -10.37 0.73
C VAL A 75 0.99 -9.20 1.64
N PHE A 76 1.67 -8.20 1.09
CA PHE A 76 2.07 -7.00 1.83
C PHE A 76 0.87 -6.33 2.51
N VAL A 77 1.02 -6.01 3.79
CA VAL A 77 -0.04 -5.37 4.58
C VAL A 77 -0.06 -3.86 4.30
N PRO A 78 -1.19 -3.27 3.88
CA PRO A 78 -1.31 -1.82 3.70
C PRO A 78 -0.94 -1.04 4.96
N ARG A 79 -0.16 0.03 4.81
CA ARG A 79 0.32 0.83 5.94
C ARG A 79 -0.52 2.10 6.12
N PRO A 80 -0.85 2.50 7.36
CA PRO A 80 -1.61 3.72 7.60
C PRO A 80 -0.97 4.99 7.00
N ARG A 81 0.37 5.07 6.97
CA ARG A 81 1.09 6.21 6.36
C ARG A 81 0.82 6.40 4.86
N THR A 82 0.41 5.34 4.16
CA THR A 82 0.06 5.39 2.73
C THR A 82 -1.31 6.08 2.49
N GLU A 83 -2.16 6.18 3.53
CA GLU A 83 -3.51 6.74 3.40
C GLU A 83 -3.51 8.19 2.90
N ALA A 84 -2.56 9.00 3.36
CA ALA A 84 -2.47 10.40 2.91
C ALA A 84 -2.19 10.50 1.39
N MET A 85 -1.32 9.64 0.86
CA MET A 85 -1.05 9.55 -0.58
C MET A 85 -2.28 9.05 -1.35
N ALA A 86 -2.98 8.04 -0.84
CA ALA A 86 -4.19 7.53 -1.46
C ALA A 86 -5.31 8.58 -1.51
N GLN A 87 -5.52 9.34 -0.43
CA GLN A 87 -6.48 10.45 -0.37
C GLN A 87 -6.09 11.58 -1.34
N ARG A 88 -4.80 11.88 -1.46
CA ARG A 88 -4.31 12.84 -2.45
C ARG A 88 -4.59 12.36 -3.87
N ALA A 89 -4.34 11.09 -4.19
CA ALA A 89 -4.64 10.49 -5.48
C ALA A 89 -6.14 10.59 -5.81
N VAL A 90 -7.03 10.32 -4.85
CA VAL A 90 -8.48 10.52 -4.98
C VAL A 90 -8.80 11.97 -5.36
N SER A 91 -8.16 12.96 -4.72
CA SER A 91 -8.43 14.39 -4.99
C SER A 91 -7.98 14.84 -6.38
N LEU A 92 -7.10 14.09 -7.03
CA LEU A 92 -6.58 14.38 -8.38
C LEU A 92 -7.36 13.65 -9.47
N LEU A 93 -8.09 12.57 -9.13
CA LEU A 93 -8.81 11.77 -10.12
C LEU A 93 -10.07 12.52 -10.57
N PRO A 94 -10.19 12.89 -11.86
CA PRO A 94 -11.40 13.52 -12.37
C PRO A 94 -12.57 12.52 -12.44
N ALA A 95 -13.78 13.02 -12.44
CA ALA A 95 -14.97 12.17 -12.59
C ALA A 95 -14.92 11.36 -13.90
N GLY A 96 -15.11 10.03 -13.81
CA GLY A 96 -14.96 9.10 -14.92
C GLY A 96 -13.51 8.92 -15.41
N GLY A 97 -12.53 9.42 -14.65
CA GLY A 97 -11.11 9.38 -15.01
C GLY A 97 -10.50 7.99 -15.01
N ILE A 98 -9.25 7.93 -15.46
CA ILE A 98 -8.46 6.70 -15.55
C ILE A 98 -7.35 6.72 -14.52
N ALA A 99 -7.35 5.75 -13.61
CA ALA A 99 -6.29 5.55 -12.63
C ALA A 99 -5.57 4.22 -12.83
N VAL A 100 -4.25 4.23 -12.59
CA VAL A 100 -3.41 3.03 -12.59
C VAL A 100 -2.66 2.95 -11.27
N ASP A 101 -2.73 1.78 -10.60
CA ASP A 101 -2.01 1.50 -9.35
C ASP A 101 -0.97 0.40 -9.60
N LEU A 102 0.30 0.77 -9.59
CA LEU A 102 1.42 -0.16 -9.81
C LEU A 102 1.94 -0.72 -8.48
N CYS A 103 2.40 -1.97 -8.48
CA CYS A 103 2.82 -2.69 -7.27
C CYS A 103 1.69 -2.70 -6.21
N THR A 104 0.49 -3.05 -6.66
CA THR A 104 -0.76 -2.82 -5.92
C THR A 104 -0.90 -3.63 -4.64
N GLY A 105 -0.13 -4.71 -4.46
CA GLY A 105 -0.23 -5.61 -3.31
C GLY A 105 -1.65 -6.16 -3.13
N SER A 106 -2.26 -5.91 -1.97
CA SER A 106 -3.65 -6.26 -1.70
C SER A 106 -4.69 -5.42 -2.48
N GLY A 107 -4.26 -4.44 -3.26
CA GLY A 107 -5.14 -3.55 -4.00
C GLY A 107 -5.72 -2.39 -3.17
N ALA A 108 -5.08 -2.02 -2.05
CA ALA A 108 -5.65 -1.06 -1.10
C ALA A 108 -5.86 0.33 -1.72
N VAL A 109 -4.86 0.88 -2.39
CA VAL A 109 -4.96 2.20 -3.06
C VAL A 109 -5.96 2.14 -4.20
N ALA A 110 -5.88 1.11 -5.06
CA ALA A 110 -6.80 0.92 -6.17
C ALA A 110 -8.26 0.77 -5.71
N ALA A 111 -8.52 0.03 -4.61
CA ALA A 111 -9.85 -0.13 -4.04
C ALA A 111 -10.42 1.20 -3.53
N VAL A 112 -9.59 2.04 -2.90
CA VAL A 112 -10.00 3.38 -2.47
C VAL A 112 -10.34 4.25 -3.67
N LEU A 113 -9.51 4.30 -4.71
CA LEU A 113 -9.78 5.03 -5.95
C LEU A 113 -11.10 4.58 -6.61
N ALA A 114 -11.32 3.27 -6.71
CA ALA A 114 -12.55 2.71 -7.30
C ALA A 114 -13.80 2.96 -6.44
N SER A 115 -13.65 3.11 -5.12
CA SER A 115 -14.78 3.33 -4.20
C SER A 115 -15.38 4.73 -4.29
N VAL A 116 -14.59 5.71 -4.74
CA VAL A 116 -15.00 7.13 -4.78
C VAL A 116 -15.83 7.46 -6.02
N ASP A 117 -15.48 6.84 -7.14
CA ASP A 117 -16.21 7.03 -8.39
C ASP A 117 -16.42 5.70 -9.13
N PRO A 118 -17.64 5.15 -9.12
CA PRO A 118 -17.95 3.92 -9.87
C PRO A 118 -17.82 4.04 -11.39
N GLN A 119 -17.69 5.25 -11.95
CA GLN A 119 -17.49 5.48 -13.38
C GLN A 119 -16.01 5.56 -13.74
N ALA A 120 -15.12 5.72 -12.75
CA ALA A 120 -13.68 5.73 -12.99
C ALA A 120 -13.19 4.35 -13.47
N THR A 121 -12.23 4.38 -14.39
CA THR A 121 -11.51 3.18 -14.81
C THR A 121 -10.27 3.02 -13.94
N VAL A 122 -10.28 2.07 -13.01
CA VAL A 122 -9.15 1.78 -12.14
C VAL A 122 -8.56 0.43 -12.50
N ILE A 123 -7.28 0.41 -12.90
CA ILE A 123 -6.53 -0.80 -13.22
C ILE A 123 -5.31 -0.87 -12.32
N ALA A 124 -5.05 -2.06 -11.77
CA ALA A 124 -3.91 -2.30 -10.92
C ALA A 124 -2.99 -3.37 -11.49
N THR A 125 -1.70 -3.30 -11.17
CA THR A 125 -0.72 -4.32 -11.58
C THR A 125 0.16 -4.73 -10.41
N ASP A 126 0.56 -5.98 -10.40
CA ASP A 126 1.58 -6.50 -9.48
C ASP A 126 2.31 -7.67 -10.14
N ILE A 127 3.59 -7.81 -9.82
CA ILE A 127 4.41 -8.92 -10.30
C ILE A 127 4.04 -10.24 -9.61
N ASP A 128 3.51 -10.16 -8.37
CA ASP A 128 3.12 -11.33 -7.58
C ASP A 128 1.68 -11.78 -7.91
N PRO A 129 1.47 -12.99 -8.45
CA PRO A 129 0.14 -13.53 -8.68
C PRO A 129 -0.73 -13.64 -7.42
N ALA A 130 -0.11 -13.83 -6.23
CA ALA A 130 -0.85 -13.89 -4.97
C ALA A 130 -1.40 -12.51 -4.57
N ALA A 131 -0.60 -11.46 -4.74
CA ALA A 131 -1.03 -10.08 -4.56
C ALA A 131 -2.20 -9.73 -5.50
N VAL A 132 -2.08 -10.05 -6.79
CA VAL A 132 -3.15 -9.83 -7.78
C VAL A 132 -4.42 -10.61 -7.42
N ALA A 133 -4.31 -11.85 -6.95
CA ALA A 133 -5.48 -12.62 -6.50
C ALA A 133 -6.16 -11.97 -5.30
N CYS A 134 -5.38 -11.46 -4.33
CA CYS A 134 -5.89 -10.72 -3.19
C CYS A 134 -6.57 -9.41 -3.62
N ALA A 135 -5.94 -8.61 -4.50
CA ALA A 135 -6.51 -7.36 -5.03
C ALA A 135 -7.85 -7.60 -5.75
N ARG A 136 -7.96 -8.66 -6.54
CA ARG A 136 -9.23 -9.06 -7.20
C ARG A 136 -10.32 -9.40 -6.19
N ARG A 137 -10.00 -10.01 -5.07
CA ARG A 137 -10.97 -10.25 -3.98
C ARG A 137 -11.47 -8.95 -3.34
N ASN A 138 -10.69 -7.89 -3.40
CA ASN A 138 -11.06 -6.53 -3.01
C ASN A 138 -11.82 -5.76 -4.11
N GLY A 139 -12.25 -6.44 -5.18
CA GLY A 139 -13.02 -5.83 -6.27
C GLY A 139 -12.18 -5.03 -7.27
N VAL A 140 -10.86 -5.12 -7.21
CA VAL A 140 -9.94 -4.37 -8.08
C VAL A 140 -9.73 -5.12 -9.40
N SER A 141 -9.74 -4.40 -10.52
CA SER A 141 -9.30 -4.92 -11.83
C SER A 141 -7.77 -5.00 -11.85
N ALA A 142 -7.20 -6.12 -11.38
CA ALA A 142 -5.77 -6.31 -11.23
C ALA A 142 -5.19 -7.30 -12.24
N LEU A 143 -3.98 -7.03 -12.75
CA LEU A 143 -3.26 -7.80 -13.77
C LEU A 143 -1.89 -8.22 -13.24
N VAL A 144 -1.46 -9.45 -13.58
CA VAL A 144 -0.12 -9.95 -13.21
C VAL A 144 0.89 -9.49 -14.27
N GLY A 145 1.96 -8.83 -13.84
CA GLY A 145 3.09 -8.44 -14.69
C GLY A 145 3.99 -7.41 -14.03
N ASP A 146 5.15 -7.17 -14.64
CA ASP A 146 6.12 -6.20 -14.14
C ASP A 146 5.72 -4.79 -14.57
N LEU A 147 5.33 -3.96 -13.60
CA LEU A 147 4.88 -2.58 -13.77
C LEU A 147 3.81 -2.43 -14.86
N ASP A 148 4.16 -1.82 -16.01
CA ASP A 148 3.23 -1.48 -17.08
C ASP A 148 3.07 -2.58 -18.16
N GLU A 149 3.80 -3.69 -18.07
CA GLU A 149 3.75 -4.75 -19.08
C GLU A 149 2.33 -5.28 -19.38
N PRO A 150 1.48 -5.53 -18.36
CA PRO A 150 0.16 -6.09 -18.60
C PRO A 150 -0.91 -5.03 -18.92
N LEU A 151 -0.58 -3.72 -18.87
CA LEU A 151 -1.55 -2.66 -19.11
C LEU A 151 -2.04 -2.63 -20.57
N PRO A 152 -3.34 -2.39 -20.81
CA PRO A 152 -3.86 -2.24 -22.16
C PRO A 152 -3.20 -1.08 -22.91
N PRO A 153 -2.58 -1.30 -24.09
CA PRO A 153 -1.88 -0.24 -24.82
C PRO A 153 -2.76 0.95 -25.22
N SER A 154 -4.08 0.76 -25.25
CA SER A 154 -5.07 1.81 -25.52
C SER A 154 -5.13 2.90 -24.45
N LEU A 155 -4.56 2.67 -23.25
CA LEU A 155 -4.53 3.65 -22.16
C LEU A 155 -3.27 4.53 -22.17
N ARG A 156 -2.32 4.29 -23.07
CA ARG A 156 -1.10 5.11 -23.16
C ARG A 156 -1.41 6.57 -23.44
N GLY A 157 -0.87 7.44 -22.59
CA GLY A 157 -1.07 8.88 -22.71
C GLY A 157 -2.49 9.34 -22.33
N LEU A 158 -3.25 8.51 -21.62
CA LEU A 158 -4.62 8.80 -21.17
C LEU A 158 -4.82 8.69 -19.67
N VAL A 159 -3.82 8.22 -18.92
CA VAL A 159 -3.94 8.02 -17.46
C VAL A 159 -3.96 9.38 -16.75
N ASP A 160 -4.99 9.62 -15.95
CA ASP A 160 -5.13 10.85 -15.17
C ASP A 160 -4.34 10.78 -13.85
N VAL A 161 -4.37 9.61 -13.19
CA VAL A 161 -3.66 9.39 -11.93
C VAL A 161 -2.94 8.06 -11.95
N MET A 162 -1.65 8.09 -11.65
CA MET A 162 -0.85 6.89 -11.43
C MET A 162 -0.33 6.86 -10.00
N THR A 163 -0.50 5.74 -9.30
CA THR A 163 0.04 5.52 -7.96
C THR A 163 0.99 4.35 -7.94
N ALA A 164 1.98 4.38 -7.04
CA ALA A 164 2.80 3.22 -6.76
C ALA A 164 3.33 3.22 -5.32
N VAL A 165 3.11 2.10 -4.64
CA VAL A 165 3.75 1.76 -3.36
C VAL A 165 4.73 0.63 -3.66
N VAL A 166 5.91 1.00 -4.11
CA VAL A 166 6.94 0.05 -4.55
C VAL A 166 7.76 -0.48 -3.37
N PRO A 167 8.51 -1.58 -3.52
CA PRO A 167 9.58 -1.90 -2.58
C PRO A 167 10.62 -0.76 -2.60
N TYR A 168 10.82 -0.11 -1.44
CA TYR A 168 11.70 1.07 -1.32
C TYR A 168 12.71 0.96 -0.18
N VAL A 169 12.78 -0.16 0.53
CA VAL A 169 13.80 -0.35 1.58
C VAL A 169 15.15 -0.61 0.92
N PRO A 170 16.21 0.14 1.28
CA PRO A 170 17.56 -0.17 0.81
C PRO A 170 17.95 -1.60 1.21
N THR A 171 18.58 -2.35 0.29
CA THR A 171 18.94 -3.77 0.52
C THR A 171 19.73 -3.95 1.83
N GLU A 172 20.66 -3.02 2.14
CA GLU A 172 21.46 -3.08 3.37
C GLU A 172 20.67 -2.78 4.65
N GLU A 173 19.51 -2.13 4.55
CA GLU A 173 18.63 -1.81 5.69
C GLU A 173 17.61 -2.92 6.00
N LEU A 174 17.39 -3.86 5.09
CA LEU A 174 16.47 -4.97 5.30
C LEU A 174 16.69 -5.72 6.62
N PRO A 175 17.93 -6.05 7.05
CA PRO A 175 18.16 -6.76 8.31
C PRO A 175 17.72 -5.99 9.57
N PHE A 176 17.48 -4.68 9.46
CA PHE A 176 17.06 -3.81 10.57
C PHE A 176 15.55 -3.61 10.66
N LEU A 177 14.80 -4.15 9.70
CA LEU A 177 13.34 -4.12 9.78
C LEU A 177 12.81 -4.92 10.98
N PRO A 178 11.62 -4.58 11.49
CA PRO A 178 10.96 -5.35 12.54
C PRO A 178 10.91 -6.85 12.20
N ARG A 179 11.10 -7.71 13.21
CA ARG A 179 11.18 -9.16 13.00
C ARG A 179 9.94 -9.78 12.38
N ASP A 180 8.77 -9.24 12.72
CA ASP A 180 7.48 -9.67 12.16
C ASP A 180 7.36 -9.36 10.66
N VAL A 181 7.93 -8.23 10.21
CA VAL A 181 8.02 -7.88 8.78
C VAL A 181 8.96 -8.83 8.05
N LEU A 182 10.21 -8.97 8.54
CA LEU A 182 11.21 -9.83 7.90
C LEU A 182 10.84 -11.31 7.83
N ALA A 183 10.17 -11.81 8.87
CA ALA A 183 9.82 -13.22 8.97
C ALA A 183 8.61 -13.60 8.11
N ASN A 184 7.76 -12.65 7.79
CA ASN A 184 6.44 -12.95 7.21
C ASN A 184 6.21 -12.28 5.86
N GLU A 185 6.52 -11.00 5.69
CA GLU A 185 6.20 -10.28 4.45
C GLU A 185 7.16 -10.66 3.31
N PRO A 186 6.70 -10.69 2.05
CA PRO A 186 7.53 -11.05 0.91
C PRO A 186 8.74 -10.14 0.77
N HIS A 187 9.94 -10.70 0.71
CA HIS A 187 11.17 -9.93 0.54
C HIS A 187 11.12 -9.04 -0.72
N ALA A 188 10.52 -9.53 -1.80
CA ALA A 188 10.35 -8.78 -3.04
C ALA A 188 9.44 -7.55 -2.89
N ALA A 189 8.57 -7.51 -1.87
CA ALA A 189 7.73 -6.35 -1.58
C ALA A 189 8.44 -5.29 -0.71
N LEU A 190 9.66 -5.58 -0.24
CA LEU A 190 10.43 -4.73 0.67
C LEU A 190 11.69 -4.17 0.00
N ASP A 191 12.46 -5.02 -0.71
CA ASP A 191 13.77 -4.70 -1.26
C ASP A 191 13.68 -3.76 -2.47
N GLY A 192 14.00 -2.50 -2.27
CA GLY A 192 14.06 -1.46 -3.32
C GLY A 192 15.42 -1.35 -4.02
N GLY A 193 16.35 -2.28 -3.77
CA GLY A 193 17.70 -2.25 -4.30
C GLY A 193 18.68 -1.42 -3.44
N PRO A 194 19.89 -1.13 -3.93
CA PRO A 194 20.98 -0.57 -3.12
C PRO A 194 20.65 0.71 -2.34
N ARG A 195 19.78 1.57 -2.90
CA ARG A 195 19.30 2.82 -2.26
C ARG A 195 17.80 2.86 -2.08
N GLY A 196 17.11 1.75 -2.33
CA GLY A 196 15.66 1.68 -2.27
C GLY A 196 14.94 2.44 -3.39
N THR A 197 15.65 2.94 -4.40
CA THR A 197 15.09 3.80 -5.47
C THR A 197 14.94 3.09 -6.81
N THR A 198 15.42 1.85 -6.94
CA THR A 198 15.48 1.14 -8.23
C THR A 198 14.13 1.04 -8.91
N VAL A 199 13.09 0.65 -8.18
CA VAL A 199 11.73 0.52 -8.75
C VAL A 199 11.08 1.89 -8.91
N LEU A 200 11.30 2.84 -7.99
CA LEU A 200 10.80 4.22 -8.09
C LEU A 200 11.24 4.90 -9.40
N VAL A 201 12.51 4.77 -9.77
CA VAL A 201 13.05 5.32 -11.03
C VAL A 201 12.37 4.68 -12.25
N ARG A 202 12.18 3.36 -12.25
CA ARG A 202 11.45 2.67 -13.33
C ARG A 202 10.00 3.15 -13.44
N VAL A 203 9.32 3.40 -12.31
CA VAL A 203 7.95 3.93 -12.32
C VAL A 203 7.90 5.34 -12.89
N ALA A 204 8.91 6.19 -12.68
CA ALA A 204 8.98 7.50 -13.33
C ALA A 204 8.99 7.37 -14.86
N GLU A 205 9.75 6.43 -15.42
CA GLU A 205 9.73 6.14 -16.86
C GLU A 205 8.40 5.61 -17.37
N VAL A 206 7.73 4.76 -16.56
CA VAL A 206 6.37 4.27 -16.86
C VAL A 206 5.39 5.44 -16.88
N ALA A 207 5.40 6.29 -15.86
CA ALA A 207 4.51 7.43 -15.74
C ALA A 207 4.59 8.35 -16.97
N ALA A 208 5.82 8.66 -17.42
CA ALA A 208 6.02 9.49 -18.62
C ALA A 208 5.38 8.93 -19.91
N ARG A 209 5.23 7.59 -19.99
CA ARG A 209 4.62 6.94 -21.15
C ARG A 209 3.09 6.84 -21.08
N TRP A 210 2.54 6.81 -19.87
CA TRP A 210 1.13 6.48 -19.65
C TRP A 210 0.28 7.66 -19.25
N LEU A 211 0.86 8.67 -18.57
CA LEU A 211 0.10 9.85 -18.17
C LEU A 211 -0.39 10.64 -19.38
N GLY A 212 -1.66 11.05 -19.30
CA GLY A 212 -2.23 12.04 -20.19
C GLY A 212 -1.73 13.45 -19.85
N PRO A 213 -2.02 14.46 -20.69
CA PRO A 213 -1.69 15.86 -20.41
C PRO A 213 -2.31 16.32 -19.08
N GLY A 214 -1.50 16.80 -18.14
CA GLY A 214 -1.92 17.19 -16.80
C GLY A 214 -2.16 16.02 -15.83
N GLY A 215 -1.96 14.79 -16.29
CA GLY A 215 -2.04 13.61 -15.42
C GLY A 215 -0.92 13.60 -14.37
N SER A 216 -1.19 13.00 -13.23
CA SER A 216 -0.31 13.03 -12.06
C SER A 216 0.19 11.64 -11.68
N VAL A 217 1.44 11.55 -11.25
CA VAL A 217 2.00 10.37 -10.59
C VAL A 217 2.26 10.66 -9.12
N LEU A 218 1.93 9.71 -8.24
CA LEU A 218 2.21 9.73 -6.81
C LEU A 218 2.98 8.47 -6.42
N LEU A 219 4.14 8.65 -5.82
CA LEU A 219 5.03 7.56 -5.39
C LEU A 219 5.24 7.64 -3.88
N GLU A 220 5.05 6.53 -3.16
CA GLU A 220 5.43 6.47 -1.75
C GLU A 220 6.95 6.45 -1.62
N LEU A 221 7.46 7.18 -0.63
CA LEU A 221 8.89 7.30 -0.34
C LEU A 221 9.24 6.74 1.03
N GLY A 222 10.48 6.28 1.18
CA GLY A 222 11.13 5.98 2.44
C GLY A 222 12.44 6.75 2.57
N GLY A 223 12.76 7.23 3.79
CA GLY A 223 14.04 7.90 4.04
C GLY A 223 14.34 9.08 3.10
N ASP A 224 15.60 9.21 2.69
CA ASP A 224 16.12 10.36 1.93
C ASP A 224 16.03 10.18 0.39
N GLN A 225 14.94 9.57 -0.10
CA GLN A 225 14.80 9.21 -1.53
C GLN A 225 14.27 10.35 -2.41
N ALA A 226 13.66 11.37 -1.82
CA ALA A 226 12.94 12.42 -2.53
C ALA A 226 13.79 13.12 -3.61
N GLY A 227 15.06 13.42 -3.30
CA GLY A 227 15.97 14.11 -4.24
C GLY A 227 16.28 13.29 -5.49
N GLU A 228 16.56 12.00 -5.33
CA GLU A 228 16.85 11.11 -6.47
C GLU A 228 15.61 10.88 -7.33
N VAL A 229 14.46 10.63 -6.69
CA VAL A 229 13.20 10.40 -7.40
C VAL A 229 12.74 11.66 -8.12
N ALA A 230 12.90 12.86 -7.51
CA ALA A 230 12.62 14.14 -8.17
C ALA A 230 13.45 14.34 -9.44
N ASN A 231 14.75 14.00 -9.37
CA ASN A 231 15.63 14.07 -10.54
C ASN A 231 15.22 13.08 -11.63
N ALA A 232 14.79 11.87 -11.27
CA ALA A 232 14.30 10.88 -12.23
C ALA A 232 13.02 11.36 -12.92
N LEU A 233 12.05 11.89 -12.16
CA LEU A 233 10.81 12.45 -12.68
C LEU A 233 11.07 13.62 -13.66
N ALA A 234 11.93 14.56 -13.26
CA ALA A 234 12.32 15.68 -14.13
C ALA A 234 13.05 15.19 -15.39
N GLY A 235 13.92 14.18 -15.27
CA GLY A 235 14.67 13.59 -16.38
C GLY A 235 13.80 12.96 -17.47
N VAL A 236 12.58 12.55 -17.12
CA VAL A 236 11.60 12.00 -18.07
C VAL A 236 10.52 13.00 -18.50
N GLY A 237 10.68 14.29 -18.14
CA GLY A 237 9.79 15.37 -18.56
C GLY A 237 8.53 15.55 -17.69
N LEU A 238 8.51 14.98 -16.48
CA LEU A 238 7.47 15.26 -15.51
C LEU A 238 7.87 16.48 -14.66
N SER A 239 6.95 17.38 -14.44
CA SER A 239 7.17 18.69 -13.81
C SER A 239 6.30 18.85 -12.55
N GLU A 240 6.29 20.06 -11.98
CA GLU A 240 5.51 20.43 -10.79
C GLU A 240 5.71 19.46 -9.60
N THR A 241 6.95 19.01 -9.41
CA THR A 241 7.29 18.03 -8.36
C THR A 241 7.01 18.61 -6.97
N ARG A 242 6.24 17.86 -6.17
CA ARG A 242 5.90 18.18 -4.79
C ARG A 242 6.17 17.03 -3.86
N VAL A 243 6.92 17.23 -2.79
CA VAL A 243 7.13 16.25 -1.73
C VAL A 243 6.09 16.44 -0.63
N HIS A 244 5.40 15.37 -0.29
CA HIS A 244 4.42 15.31 0.80
C HIS A 244 5.10 14.78 2.05
N ARG A 245 4.89 15.48 3.19
CA ARG A 245 5.49 15.16 4.48
C ARG A 245 4.42 14.83 5.51
N ASP A 246 4.79 13.98 6.47
CA ASP A 246 3.96 13.75 7.64
C ASP A 246 4.14 14.86 8.70
N GLU A 247 3.45 14.69 9.84
CA GLU A 247 3.47 15.65 10.96
C GLU A 247 4.86 15.78 11.60
N ASP A 248 5.71 14.74 11.47
CA ASP A 248 7.09 14.73 11.96
C ASP A 248 8.08 15.32 10.93
N GLY A 249 7.58 15.79 9.79
CA GLY A 249 8.38 16.38 8.70
C GLY A 249 9.12 15.34 7.83
N GLN A 250 8.80 14.07 7.96
CA GLN A 250 9.40 13.01 7.16
C GLN A 250 8.79 12.96 5.75
N ASP A 251 9.61 12.83 4.72
CA ASP A 251 9.16 12.65 3.35
C ASP A 251 8.41 11.31 3.22
N ARG A 252 7.15 11.35 2.75
CA ARG A 252 6.27 10.18 2.65
C ARG A 252 5.83 9.86 1.23
N ALA A 253 5.66 10.87 0.40
CA ALA A 253 5.34 10.68 -1.00
C ALA A 253 5.88 11.81 -1.85
N ILE A 254 6.03 11.56 -3.14
CA ILE A 254 6.34 12.56 -4.15
C ILE A 254 5.27 12.52 -5.24
N GLU A 255 4.84 13.70 -5.66
CA GLU A 255 3.88 13.93 -6.74
C GLU A 255 4.57 14.68 -7.87
N ALA A 256 4.29 14.32 -9.12
CA ALA A 256 4.70 15.08 -10.30
C ALA A 256 3.62 15.00 -11.38
N GLN A 257 3.64 15.93 -12.33
CA GLN A 257 2.64 16.03 -13.39
C GLN A 257 3.27 15.94 -14.79
N ALA A 258 2.52 15.35 -15.72
CA ALA A 258 2.80 15.48 -17.13
C ALA A 258 2.40 16.88 -17.63
N GLU A 259 3.22 17.45 -18.52
CA GLU A 259 2.93 18.76 -19.09
C GLU A 259 1.57 18.80 -19.80
N LEU A 260 0.89 19.94 -19.66
CA LEU A 260 -0.30 20.22 -20.47
C LEU A 260 0.13 20.37 -21.94
N ARG A 261 -0.55 19.69 -22.85
CA ARG A 261 -0.33 19.95 -24.29
C ARG A 261 -0.75 21.40 -24.57
N THR A 262 0.22 22.26 -24.84
CA THR A 262 -0.05 23.58 -25.43
C THR A 262 -0.61 23.37 -26.83
N SER A 263 -1.84 23.82 -27.04
CA SER A 263 -2.55 23.79 -28.34
C SER A 263 -1.87 24.70 -29.36
#